data_bb0e20230fea0a46ec71c65107331ff1
#
_entry.id   bb0e20230fea0a46ec71c65107331ff1
#
_cell.length_a   1.000
_cell.length_b   1.000
_cell.length_c   1.000
_cell.angle_alpha   90.00
_cell.angle_beta   90.00
_cell.angle_gamma   90.00
#
_symmetry.space_group_name_H-M   'P 1'
#
loop_
_entity.id
_entity.type
_entity.pdbx_description
1 polymer ?
#
loop_
_entity_poly.entity_id
_entity_poly.type
_entity_poly.pdbx_seq_one_letter_code
_entity_poly.pdbx_strand_id
1 'polypeptide(L)'
;MKERLNALEVALNNEMREHEFYKLNAERTKNPLGKTMFAQIAAEELEHYERLKQLHASWSKEDKWPETVPLKVKDTLVGDVLKDFLKKAKESPASDSSDLEAVRKAIDFEGQGATYYARLRDRVSDPKEKAFFELMANIEHEHYVSLKEVEEYFEDPASWFRKNEKAGLDGA
;
A
#
# COMPACT_ATOMS: atom_id res chain seq x y z
N MET A 1 26.09 -7.49 6.65
CA MET A 1 25.56 -6.59 7.71
C MET A 1 25.30 -5.17 7.20
N LYS A 2 26.34 -4.36 6.91
CA LYS A 2 26.19 -2.94 6.52
C LYS A 2 25.24 -2.70 5.34
N GLU A 3 25.30 -3.53 4.30
CA GLU A 3 24.46 -3.41 3.10
C GLU A 3 22.98 -3.69 3.41
N ARG A 4 22.69 -4.66 4.27
CA ARG A 4 21.32 -4.98 4.71
C ARG A 4 20.72 -3.84 5.56
N LEU A 5 21.50 -3.27 6.49
CA LEU A 5 21.06 -2.13 7.30
C LEU A 5 20.77 -0.91 6.42
N ASN A 6 21.64 -0.61 5.46
CA ASN A 6 21.40 0.47 4.50
C ASN A 6 20.12 0.24 3.69
N ALA A 7 19.83 -1.00 3.29
CA ALA A 7 18.60 -1.31 2.57
C ALA A 7 17.36 -1.07 3.45
N LEU A 8 17.42 -1.46 4.74
CA LEU A 8 16.33 -1.18 5.68
C LEU A 8 16.17 0.32 5.98
N GLU A 9 17.26 1.09 6.03
CA GLU A 9 17.20 2.55 6.20
C GLU A 9 16.50 3.21 5.00
N VAL A 10 16.75 2.74 3.77
CA VAL A 10 16.04 3.21 2.58
C VAL A 10 14.56 2.85 2.66
N ALA A 11 14.21 1.62 3.06
CA ALA A 11 12.84 1.20 3.27
C ALA A 11 12.13 2.09 4.30
N LEU A 12 12.72 2.28 5.49
CA LEU A 12 12.17 3.13 6.55
C LEU A 12 11.88 4.57 6.08
N ASN A 13 12.78 5.13 5.28
CA ASN A 13 12.59 6.48 4.74
C ASN A 13 11.44 6.52 3.71
N ASN A 14 11.27 5.47 2.92
CA ASN A 14 10.18 5.37 1.95
C ASN A 14 8.82 5.25 2.67
N GLU A 15 8.65 4.28 3.57
CA GLU A 15 7.41 4.09 4.33
C GLU A 15 6.97 5.36 5.06
N MET A 16 7.90 6.04 5.73
CA MET A 16 7.58 7.28 6.44
C MET A 16 7.16 8.40 5.48
N ARG A 17 7.84 8.54 4.34
CA ARG A 17 7.48 9.52 3.32
C ARG A 17 6.12 9.22 2.71
N GLU A 18 5.80 7.96 2.48
CA GLU A 18 4.54 7.49 1.94
C GLU A 18 3.42 7.68 2.96
N HIS A 19 3.64 7.31 4.22
CA HIS A 19 2.70 7.63 5.30
C HIS A 19 2.32 9.11 5.35
N GLU A 20 3.29 10.02 5.36
CA GLU A 20 3.03 11.46 5.40
C GLU A 20 2.30 11.94 4.14
N PHE A 21 2.65 11.40 2.98
CA PHE A 21 1.97 11.71 1.72
C PHE A 21 0.50 11.29 1.76
N TYR A 22 0.21 10.06 2.18
CA TYR A 22 -1.15 9.54 2.26
C TYR A 22 -1.98 10.27 3.30
N LYS A 23 -1.41 10.54 4.47
CA LYS A 23 -2.07 11.32 5.53
C LYS A 23 -2.47 12.72 5.04
N LEU A 24 -1.56 13.44 4.41
CA LEU A 24 -1.82 14.76 3.86
C LEU A 24 -2.96 14.73 2.81
N ASN A 25 -2.96 13.73 1.92
CA ASN A 25 -3.98 13.61 0.89
C ASN A 25 -5.33 13.16 1.47
N ALA A 26 -5.36 12.33 2.50
CA ALA A 26 -6.59 11.99 3.23
C ALA A 26 -7.25 13.22 3.89
N GLU A 27 -6.45 14.15 4.39
CA GLU A 27 -6.94 15.39 4.99
C GLU A 27 -7.43 16.39 3.92
N ARG A 28 -6.74 16.46 2.78
CA ARG A 28 -6.99 17.42 1.71
C ARG A 28 -8.18 17.07 0.84
N THR A 29 -8.29 15.79 0.44
CA THR A 29 -9.33 15.38 -0.51
C THR A 29 -10.73 15.53 0.03
N LYS A 30 -11.64 15.98 -0.83
CA LYS A 30 -13.08 16.05 -0.55
C LYS A 30 -13.83 14.82 -1.04
N ASN A 31 -13.21 14.04 -1.91
CA ASN A 31 -13.80 12.81 -2.42
C ASN A 31 -13.83 11.75 -1.30
N PRO A 32 -15.00 11.20 -0.91
CA PRO A 32 -15.10 10.24 0.19
C PRO A 32 -14.30 8.96 -0.03
N LEU A 33 -14.24 8.46 -1.27
CA LEU A 33 -13.43 7.28 -1.60
C LEU A 33 -11.95 7.59 -1.43
N GLY A 34 -11.47 8.68 -2.04
CA GLY A 34 -10.09 9.11 -1.91
C GLY A 34 -9.68 9.29 -0.45
N LYS A 35 -10.52 9.94 0.35
CA LYS A 35 -10.28 10.14 1.78
C LYS A 35 -10.13 8.81 2.52
N THR A 36 -11.04 7.86 2.27
CA THR A 36 -11.02 6.55 2.94
C THR A 36 -9.81 5.74 2.52
N MET A 37 -9.50 5.69 1.22
CA MET A 37 -8.37 4.94 0.67
C MET A 37 -7.03 5.51 1.18
N PHE A 38 -6.81 6.81 1.08
CA PHE A 38 -5.58 7.42 1.56
C PHE A 38 -5.40 7.26 3.08
N ALA A 39 -6.48 7.35 3.87
CA ALA A 39 -6.39 7.14 5.32
C ALA A 39 -6.04 5.68 5.67
N GLN A 40 -6.60 4.71 4.94
CA GLN A 40 -6.30 3.29 5.15
C GLN A 40 -4.84 3.00 4.82
N ILE A 41 -4.36 3.40 3.63
CA ILE A 41 -2.97 3.17 3.24
C ILE A 41 -2.02 3.90 4.21
N ALA A 42 -2.30 5.15 4.60
CA ALA A 42 -1.48 5.85 5.58
C ALA A 42 -1.31 5.09 6.90
N ALA A 43 -2.35 4.42 7.37
CA ALA A 43 -2.28 3.61 8.59
C ALA A 43 -1.43 2.34 8.39
N GLU A 44 -1.51 1.71 7.23
CA GLU A 44 -0.73 0.54 6.87
C GLU A 44 0.76 0.88 6.71
N GLU A 45 1.11 2.00 6.03
CA GLU A 45 2.50 2.46 5.91
C GLU A 45 3.16 2.77 7.28
N LEU A 46 2.38 3.30 8.22
CA LEU A 46 2.89 3.49 9.57
C LEU A 46 3.17 2.15 10.26
N GLU A 47 2.34 1.14 10.07
CA GLU A 47 2.60 -0.21 10.59
C GLU A 47 3.85 -0.81 9.94
N HIS A 48 4.02 -0.70 8.62
CA HIS A 48 5.22 -1.14 7.90
C HIS A 48 6.48 -0.48 8.46
N TYR A 49 6.46 0.84 8.61
CA TYR A 49 7.57 1.59 9.22
C TYR A 49 7.95 1.06 10.59
N GLU A 50 6.99 0.87 11.49
CA GLU A 50 7.29 0.38 12.85
C GLU A 50 7.84 -1.05 12.85
N ARG A 51 7.39 -1.92 11.93
CA ARG A 51 7.92 -3.28 11.77
C ARG A 51 9.36 -3.28 11.23
N LEU A 52 9.63 -2.50 10.21
CA LEU A 52 10.97 -2.33 9.66
C LEU A 52 11.94 -1.74 10.69
N LYS A 53 11.48 -0.80 11.51
CA LYS A 53 12.25 -0.21 12.60
C LYS A 53 12.64 -1.24 13.66
N GLN A 54 11.71 -2.13 14.03
CA GLN A 54 11.98 -3.25 14.92
C GLN A 54 13.02 -4.21 14.32
N LEU A 55 12.88 -4.53 13.04
CA LEU A 55 13.83 -5.37 12.30
C LEU A 55 15.23 -4.74 12.25
N HIS A 56 15.31 -3.45 11.89
CA HIS A 56 16.58 -2.71 11.87
C HIS A 56 17.27 -2.71 13.24
N ALA A 57 16.53 -2.46 14.32
CA ALA A 57 17.08 -2.46 15.68
C ALA A 57 17.60 -3.85 16.10
N SER A 58 16.94 -4.93 15.66
CA SER A 58 17.39 -6.30 15.96
C SER A 58 18.63 -6.66 15.15
N TRP A 59 18.67 -6.36 13.87
CA TRP A 59 19.86 -6.62 13.03
C TRP A 59 21.08 -5.78 13.41
N SER A 60 20.88 -4.59 13.95
CA SER A 60 21.97 -3.76 14.44
C SER A 60 22.69 -4.38 15.64
N LYS A 61 22.03 -5.25 16.39
CA LYS A 61 22.58 -5.91 17.58
C LYS A 61 23.13 -7.30 17.29
N GLU A 62 22.41 -8.06 16.51
CA GLU A 62 22.70 -9.47 16.23
C GLU A 62 22.53 -9.69 14.72
N ASP A 63 23.55 -10.01 13.98
CA ASP A 63 23.50 -10.27 12.53
C ASP A 63 22.64 -11.51 12.17
N LYS A 64 21.48 -11.64 12.80
CA LYS A 64 20.53 -12.74 12.63
C LYS A 64 19.10 -12.21 12.52
N TRP A 65 18.29 -12.92 11.78
CA TRP A 65 16.85 -12.68 11.76
C TRP A 65 16.27 -12.88 13.17
N PRO A 66 15.53 -11.91 13.72
CA PRO A 66 15.01 -12.00 15.07
C PRO A 66 13.95 -13.09 15.19
N GLU A 67 14.15 -14.03 16.09
CA GLU A 67 13.15 -15.08 16.36
C GLU A 67 11.96 -14.58 17.15
N THR A 68 12.16 -13.53 17.93
CA THR A 68 11.19 -13.02 18.93
C THR A 68 10.39 -11.81 18.46
N VAL A 69 10.79 -11.15 17.38
CA VAL A 69 10.02 -10.02 16.85
C VAL A 69 8.85 -10.59 16.03
N PRO A 70 7.60 -10.33 16.41
CA PRO A 70 6.46 -10.70 15.57
C PRO A 70 6.49 -9.81 14.32
N LEU A 71 7.26 -10.22 13.32
CA LEU A 71 7.30 -9.61 11.99
C LEU A 71 6.04 -10.00 11.18
N LYS A 72 4.93 -10.18 11.87
CA LYS A 72 3.62 -10.29 11.24
C LYS A 72 3.14 -8.88 10.95
N VAL A 73 3.49 -8.41 9.80
CA VAL A 73 2.70 -7.35 9.16
C VAL A 73 1.32 -7.94 8.89
N LYS A 74 0.28 -7.22 9.22
CA LYS A 74 -1.07 -7.62 8.83
C LYS A 74 -1.17 -7.52 7.31
N ASP A 75 -1.92 -8.42 6.73
CA ASP A 75 -2.30 -8.32 5.34
C ASP A 75 -3.09 -7.02 5.10
N THR A 76 -3.01 -6.47 3.90
CA THR A 76 -3.71 -5.21 3.59
C THR A 76 -5.22 -5.38 3.61
N LEU A 77 -5.92 -4.35 4.09
CA LEU A 77 -7.39 -4.25 4.06
C LEU A 77 -7.89 -3.35 2.92
N VAL A 78 -6.98 -2.76 2.15
CA VAL A 78 -7.31 -1.72 1.18
C VAL A 78 -8.29 -2.19 0.10
N GLY A 79 -8.15 -3.42 -0.39
CA GLY A 79 -9.06 -4.01 -1.35
C GLY A 79 -10.48 -4.23 -0.79
N ASP A 80 -10.60 -4.61 0.47
CA ASP A 80 -11.90 -4.78 1.13
C ASP A 80 -12.57 -3.43 1.42
N VAL A 81 -11.80 -2.44 1.83
CA VAL A 81 -12.28 -1.05 2.01
C VAL A 81 -12.83 -0.49 0.69
N LEU A 82 -12.10 -0.69 -0.40
CA LEU A 82 -12.54 -0.29 -1.74
C LEU A 82 -13.86 -0.98 -2.12
N LYS A 83 -13.94 -2.30 -2.02
CA LYS A 83 -15.16 -3.07 -2.33
C LYS A 83 -16.36 -2.64 -1.51
N ASP A 84 -16.17 -2.42 -0.21
CA ASP A 84 -17.25 -1.99 0.69
C ASP A 84 -17.72 -0.58 0.39
N PHE A 85 -16.82 0.32 0.04
CA PHE A 85 -17.19 1.66 -0.41
C PHE A 85 -18.02 1.60 -1.69
N LEU A 86 -17.56 0.85 -2.68
CA LEU A 86 -18.20 0.76 -3.99
C LEU A 86 -19.59 0.12 -3.93
N LYS A 87 -19.81 -0.85 -3.05
CA LYS A 87 -21.15 -1.43 -2.80
C LYS A 87 -22.15 -0.42 -2.22
N LYS A 88 -21.69 0.54 -1.46
CA LYS A 88 -22.51 1.54 -0.77
C LYS A 88 -22.69 2.82 -1.58
N ALA A 89 -21.78 3.10 -2.49
CA ALA A 89 -21.78 4.31 -3.32
C ALA A 89 -22.85 4.19 -4.41
N LYS A 90 -23.93 5.01 -4.29
CA LYS A 90 -24.92 5.17 -5.37
C LYS A 90 -24.54 6.28 -6.35
N GLU A 91 -23.85 7.28 -5.86
CA GLU A 91 -23.30 8.42 -6.60
C GLU A 91 -22.02 8.86 -5.89
N SER A 92 -21.02 9.27 -6.65
CA SER A 92 -19.80 9.86 -6.07
C SER A 92 -19.69 11.32 -6.47
N PRO A 93 -19.35 12.21 -5.53
CA PRO A 93 -18.89 13.53 -5.91
C PRO A 93 -17.69 13.39 -6.84
N ALA A 94 -17.65 14.21 -7.90
CA ALA A 94 -16.53 14.24 -8.81
C ALA A 94 -15.22 14.47 -8.04
N SER A 95 -14.18 13.71 -8.41
CA SER A 95 -12.82 14.01 -7.99
C SER A 95 -12.35 15.28 -8.69
N ASP A 96 -11.53 16.09 -8.02
CA ASP A 96 -10.85 17.18 -8.68
C ASP A 96 -9.53 16.71 -9.33
N SER A 97 -8.92 17.56 -10.18
CA SER A 97 -7.65 17.23 -10.85
C SER A 97 -6.52 16.93 -9.86
N SER A 98 -6.54 17.55 -8.68
CA SER A 98 -5.51 17.34 -7.66
C SER A 98 -5.67 16.01 -6.92
N ASP A 99 -6.88 15.46 -6.82
CA ASP A 99 -7.12 14.12 -6.30
C ASP A 99 -6.60 13.06 -7.27
N LEU A 100 -6.86 13.23 -8.57
CA LEU A 100 -6.34 12.33 -9.60
C LEU A 100 -4.80 12.35 -9.69
N GLU A 101 -4.19 13.54 -9.60
CA GLU A 101 -2.72 13.65 -9.52
C GLU A 101 -2.14 12.95 -8.29
N ALA A 102 -2.80 13.05 -7.14
CA ALA A 102 -2.37 12.37 -5.93
C ALA A 102 -2.48 10.84 -6.06
N VAL A 103 -3.57 10.32 -6.65
CA VAL A 103 -3.72 8.89 -6.92
C VAL A 103 -2.62 8.39 -7.87
N ARG A 104 -2.33 9.09 -8.95
CA ARG A 104 -1.26 8.73 -9.89
C ARG A 104 0.10 8.68 -9.24
N LYS A 105 0.40 9.68 -8.39
CA LYS A 105 1.65 9.68 -7.62
C LYS A 105 1.72 8.54 -6.61
N ALA A 106 0.59 8.20 -5.98
CA ALA A 106 0.48 7.04 -5.12
C ALA A 106 0.79 5.73 -5.87
N ILE A 107 0.19 5.53 -7.05
CA ILE A 107 0.45 4.38 -7.92
C ILE A 107 1.95 4.23 -8.23
N ASP A 108 2.64 5.33 -8.50
CA ASP A 108 4.09 5.32 -8.74
C ASP A 108 4.87 4.89 -7.48
N PHE A 109 4.47 5.32 -6.29
CA PHE A 109 5.09 4.92 -5.03
C PHE A 109 4.93 3.42 -4.79
N GLU A 110 3.71 2.91 -4.83
CA GLU A 110 3.41 1.50 -4.59
C GLU A 110 4.10 0.58 -5.61
N GLY A 111 4.12 0.96 -6.88
CA GLY A 111 4.84 0.20 -7.91
C GLY A 111 6.36 0.15 -7.68
N GLN A 112 6.94 1.23 -7.16
CA GLN A 112 8.36 1.28 -6.77
C GLN A 112 8.60 0.47 -5.48
N GLY A 113 7.71 0.56 -4.48
CA GLY A 113 7.75 -0.21 -3.24
C GLY A 113 7.72 -1.71 -3.50
N ALA A 114 6.72 -2.18 -4.25
CA ALA A 114 6.60 -3.59 -4.65
C ALA A 114 7.88 -4.12 -5.32
N THR A 115 8.42 -3.34 -6.27
CA THR A 115 9.68 -3.69 -6.94
C THR A 115 10.86 -3.70 -5.98
N TYR A 116 10.92 -2.78 -5.06
CA TYR A 116 11.99 -2.66 -4.07
C TYR A 116 12.02 -3.88 -3.13
N TYR A 117 10.88 -4.23 -2.54
CA TYR A 117 10.78 -5.39 -1.66
C TYR A 117 10.99 -6.72 -2.40
N ALA A 118 10.54 -6.85 -3.63
CA ALA A 118 10.83 -8.02 -4.46
C ALA A 118 12.34 -8.19 -4.68
N ARG A 119 13.08 -7.11 -4.91
CA ARG A 119 14.55 -7.15 -5.03
C ARG A 119 15.25 -7.51 -3.71
N LEU A 120 14.73 -7.07 -2.57
CA LEU A 120 15.25 -7.47 -1.25
C LEU A 120 15.03 -8.96 -1.02
N ARG A 121 13.81 -9.46 -1.29
CA ARG A 121 13.48 -10.90 -1.24
C ARG A 121 14.46 -11.76 -2.03
N ASP A 122 14.81 -11.33 -3.25
CA ASP A 122 15.66 -12.10 -4.16
C ASP A 122 17.15 -12.08 -3.74
N ARG A 123 17.55 -11.17 -2.88
CA ARG A 123 18.92 -11.03 -2.36
C ARG A 123 19.18 -11.73 -1.04
N VAL A 124 18.13 -12.16 -0.35
CA VAL A 124 18.25 -12.85 0.94
C VAL A 124 18.13 -14.36 0.77
N SER A 125 18.82 -15.11 1.63
CA SER A 125 18.81 -16.57 1.61
C SER A 125 18.04 -17.18 2.79
N ASP A 126 17.85 -16.43 3.87
CA ASP A 126 17.08 -16.89 5.01
C ASP A 126 15.57 -16.98 4.64
N PRO A 127 14.93 -18.15 4.87
CA PRO A 127 13.52 -18.34 4.49
C PRO A 127 12.54 -17.37 5.18
N LYS A 128 12.83 -16.96 6.42
CA LYS A 128 11.99 -16.01 7.16
C LYS A 128 12.12 -14.60 6.60
N GLU A 129 13.36 -14.17 6.30
CA GLU A 129 13.62 -12.90 5.60
C GLU A 129 12.91 -12.86 4.25
N LYS A 130 13.05 -13.95 3.49
CA LYS A 130 12.41 -14.06 2.18
C LYS A 130 10.90 -13.95 2.27
N ALA A 131 10.27 -14.67 3.21
CA ALA A 131 8.84 -14.62 3.43
C ALA A 131 8.35 -13.23 3.87
N PHE A 132 9.14 -12.51 4.67
CA PHE A 132 8.81 -11.15 5.09
C PHE A 132 8.83 -10.17 3.90
N PHE A 133 9.90 -10.17 3.11
CA PHE A 133 9.97 -9.26 1.96
C PHE A 133 8.98 -9.66 0.84
N GLU A 134 8.63 -10.94 0.71
CA GLU A 134 7.54 -11.39 -0.15
C GLU A 134 6.20 -10.80 0.29
N LEU A 135 5.91 -10.85 1.60
CA LEU A 135 4.68 -10.27 2.15
C LEU A 135 4.63 -8.76 1.90
N MET A 136 5.72 -8.02 2.17
CA MET A 136 5.79 -6.60 1.90
C MET A 136 5.56 -6.30 0.41
N ALA A 137 6.23 -7.01 -0.49
CA ALA A 137 6.04 -6.83 -1.93
C ALA A 137 4.60 -7.09 -2.38
N ASN A 138 3.92 -8.06 -1.79
CA ASN A 138 2.53 -8.37 -2.10
C ASN A 138 1.57 -7.28 -1.59
N ILE A 139 1.80 -6.73 -0.40
CA ILE A 139 0.99 -5.64 0.16
C ILE A 139 1.09 -4.40 -0.73
N GLU A 140 2.31 -3.97 -1.09
CA GLU A 140 2.53 -2.85 -2.00
C GLU A 140 1.84 -3.08 -3.36
N HIS A 141 1.88 -4.32 -3.85
CA HIS A 141 1.19 -4.68 -5.09
C HIS A 141 -0.34 -4.57 -4.96
N GLU A 142 -0.92 -4.98 -3.85
CA GLU A 142 -2.36 -4.83 -3.58
C GLU A 142 -2.77 -3.35 -3.46
N HIS A 143 -1.95 -2.52 -2.82
CA HIS A 143 -2.13 -1.07 -2.82
C HIS A 143 -2.11 -0.50 -4.25
N TYR A 144 -1.11 -0.89 -5.04
CA TYR A 144 -0.99 -0.50 -6.45
C TYR A 144 -2.24 -0.85 -7.25
N VAL A 145 -2.71 -2.09 -7.17
CA VAL A 145 -3.90 -2.57 -7.91
C VAL A 145 -5.15 -1.81 -7.47
N SER A 146 -5.33 -1.63 -6.17
CA SER A 146 -6.48 -0.90 -5.62
C SER A 146 -6.48 0.58 -6.01
N LEU A 147 -5.32 1.22 -6.03
CA LEU A 147 -5.19 2.61 -6.48
C LEU A 147 -5.42 2.76 -7.99
N LYS A 148 -5.05 1.77 -8.79
CA LYS A 148 -5.39 1.73 -10.24
C LYS A 148 -6.90 1.70 -10.44
N GLU A 149 -7.63 0.96 -9.64
CA GLU A 149 -9.09 0.93 -9.67
C GLU A 149 -9.72 2.26 -9.23
N VAL A 150 -9.13 2.92 -8.22
CA VAL A 150 -9.51 4.28 -7.82
C VAL A 150 -9.23 5.30 -8.92
N GLU A 151 -8.12 5.18 -9.64
CA GLU A 151 -7.80 6.03 -10.80
C GLU A 151 -8.90 5.92 -11.87
N GLU A 152 -9.25 4.70 -12.30
CA GLU A 152 -10.33 4.47 -13.26
C GLU A 152 -11.66 5.07 -12.81
N TYR A 153 -11.99 4.91 -11.53
CA TYR A 153 -13.20 5.48 -10.95
C TYR A 153 -13.17 7.02 -10.94
N PHE A 154 -12.04 7.64 -10.67
CA PHE A 154 -11.90 9.10 -10.68
C PHE A 154 -11.93 9.69 -12.08
N GLU A 155 -11.41 8.97 -13.08
CA GLU A 155 -11.42 9.41 -14.49
C GLU A 155 -12.82 9.35 -15.11
N ASP A 156 -13.55 8.24 -14.93
CA ASP A 156 -14.90 8.05 -15.46
C ASP A 156 -15.77 7.17 -14.53
N PRO A 157 -16.37 7.78 -13.50
CA PRO A 157 -17.23 7.05 -12.56
C PRO A 157 -18.38 6.31 -13.25
N ALA A 158 -18.98 6.92 -14.28
CA ALA A 158 -20.11 6.32 -14.99
C ALA A 158 -19.70 5.07 -15.78
N SER A 159 -18.54 5.09 -16.43
CA SER A 159 -18.00 3.92 -17.11
C SER A 159 -17.62 2.82 -16.14
N TRP A 160 -17.02 3.20 -15.01
CA TRP A 160 -16.65 2.26 -13.96
C TRP A 160 -17.88 1.51 -13.42
N PHE A 161 -18.96 2.21 -13.08
CA PHE A 161 -20.22 1.59 -12.63
C PHE A 161 -20.80 0.64 -13.69
N ARG A 162 -20.85 1.04 -14.97
CA ARG A 162 -21.35 0.18 -16.05
C ARG A 162 -20.56 -1.13 -16.22
N LYS A 163 -19.22 -1.09 -16.04
CA LYS A 163 -18.38 -2.30 -16.09
C LYS A 163 -18.72 -3.27 -14.95
N ASN A 164 -18.88 -2.73 -13.74
CA ASN A 164 -19.08 -3.54 -12.55
C ASN A 164 -20.51 -4.06 -12.38
N GLU A 165 -21.53 -3.35 -12.91
CA GLU A 165 -22.91 -3.87 -13.00
C GLU A 165 -23.01 -5.08 -13.93
N LYS A 166 -22.31 -5.07 -15.06
CA LYS A 166 -22.27 -6.20 -15.99
C LYS A 166 -21.57 -7.41 -15.41
N ALA A 167 -20.45 -7.22 -14.70
CA ALA A 167 -19.73 -8.30 -14.03
C ALA A 167 -20.56 -8.98 -12.92
N GLY A 168 -21.48 -8.25 -12.27
CA GLY A 168 -22.39 -8.80 -11.27
C GLY A 168 -23.57 -9.59 -11.86
N LEU A 169 -23.90 -9.38 -13.13
CA LEU A 169 -25.00 -10.09 -13.83
C LEU A 169 -24.52 -11.39 -14.49
N ASP A 170 -23.25 -11.49 -14.85
CA ASP A 170 -22.67 -12.69 -15.49
C ASP A 170 -22.23 -13.76 -14.47
N GLY A 171 -22.38 -13.50 -13.17
CA GLY A 171 -22.01 -14.40 -12.06
C GLY A 171 -23.19 -15.00 -11.27
N ALA A 172 -24.42 -14.92 -11.81
CA ALA A 172 -25.61 -15.51 -11.17
C ALA A 172 -26.10 -16.74 -11.92
#